data_ad553644704e6a344428e159b27d8cc3
#
_entry.id   ad553644704e6a344428e159b27d8cc3
#
_cell.length_a   1.000
_cell.length_b   1.000
_cell.length_c   1.000
_cell.angle_alpha   90.00
_cell.angle_beta   90.00
_cell.angle_gamma   90.00
#
_symmetry.space_group_name_H-M   'P 1'
#
loop_
_entity.id
_entity.type
_entity.pdbx_description
1 polymer ?
#
loop_
_entity_poly.entity_id
_entity_poly.type
_entity_poly.pdbx_seq_one_letter_code
_entity_poly.pdbx_strand_id
1 'polypeptide(L)'
;WMLILYRVEKTGHSGTLDPKVTGCLIVCIDRATRLVKSQQGAGKEYVCVIRLHDKLPGGEAQLARALETLTGALFQRPPLISAVKRQLRIRTIHESKLYEFDNDRHLGVFWVSCEAGTYIRTLCVHLGLLLGVGAHMQELRRVRSGAMDEQENMVTLHDVLDAQWMLDNTRDESY
;
A
#
# COMPACT_ATOMS: atom_id res chain seq x y z
N TRP A 1 -20.07 4.22 -7.95
CA TRP A 1 -19.77 5.19 -8.99
C TRP A 1 -19.50 4.53 -10.34
N MET A 2 -18.54 3.58 -10.43
CA MET A 2 -18.24 2.91 -11.71
C MET A 2 -19.44 2.19 -12.32
N LEU A 3 -20.33 1.58 -11.53
CA LEU A 3 -21.56 0.96 -12.03
C LEU A 3 -22.47 1.96 -12.74
N ILE A 4 -22.52 3.18 -12.26
CA ILE A 4 -23.34 4.25 -12.84
C ILE A 4 -22.66 4.82 -14.08
N LEU A 5 -21.35 5.11 -14.00
CA LEU A 5 -20.61 5.76 -15.07
C LEU A 5 -20.50 4.86 -16.33
N TYR A 6 -20.14 3.60 -16.18
CA TYR A 6 -19.90 2.71 -17.32
C TYR A 6 -21.04 1.75 -17.64
N ARG A 7 -22.19 1.88 -16.96
CA ARG A 7 -23.33 0.97 -17.15
C ARG A 7 -22.96 -0.50 -17.03
N VAL A 8 -21.97 -0.83 -16.22
CA VAL A 8 -21.53 -2.21 -15.97
C VAL A 8 -22.41 -2.88 -14.92
N GLU A 9 -22.60 -4.20 -15.02
CA GLU A 9 -23.48 -4.93 -14.13
C GLU A 9 -22.93 -5.02 -12.71
N LYS A 10 -21.62 -5.21 -12.57
CA LYS A 10 -20.96 -5.33 -11.26
C LYS A 10 -19.50 -4.90 -11.28
N THR A 11 -19.02 -4.47 -10.14
CA THR A 11 -17.61 -4.17 -9.90
C THR A 11 -17.16 -4.82 -8.60
N GLY A 12 -15.86 -5.06 -8.50
CA GLY A 12 -15.19 -5.49 -7.28
C GLY A 12 -13.77 -4.93 -7.25
N HIS A 13 -13.17 -4.90 -6.09
CA HIS A 13 -11.78 -4.45 -5.95
C HIS A 13 -10.96 -5.45 -5.13
N SER A 14 -9.65 -5.50 -5.38
CA SER A 14 -8.76 -6.39 -4.68
C SER A 14 -7.91 -5.64 -3.67
N GLY A 15 -8.33 -5.66 -2.42
CA GLY A 15 -7.58 -5.05 -1.32
C GLY A 15 -7.83 -3.56 -1.18
N THR A 16 -8.55 -3.21 -0.15
CA THR A 16 -8.83 -1.82 0.24
C THR A 16 -7.54 -1.07 0.54
N LEU A 17 -7.47 0.19 0.15
CA LEU A 17 -6.50 1.14 0.65
C LEU A 17 -7.05 1.82 1.90
N ASP A 18 -6.24 1.97 2.92
CA ASP A 18 -6.60 2.77 4.11
C ASP A 18 -6.86 4.24 3.72
N PRO A 19 -7.66 5.03 4.47
CA PRO A 19 -8.04 6.41 4.09
C PRO A 19 -6.87 7.28 3.87
N LYS A 20 -5.77 7.27 4.08
CA LYS A 20 -4.61 8.15 3.77
C LYS A 20 -3.57 7.47 2.88
N VAL A 21 -3.87 6.29 2.36
CA VAL A 21 -2.97 5.51 1.52
C VAL A 21 -3.36 5.71 0.07
N THR A 22 -2.39 5.96 -0.78
CA THR A 22 -2.53 6.15 -2.22
C THR A 22 -1.97 4.95 -3.00
N GLY A 23 -2.06 5.00 -4.33
CA GLY A 23 -1.40 4.05 -5.22
C GLY A 23 -2.33 3.03 -5.86
N CYS A 24 -1.79 1.89 -6.23
CA CYS A 24 -2.46 0.88 -7.02
C CYS A 24 -3.67 0.26 -6.33
N LEU A 25 -4.83 0.35 -6.98
CA LEU A 25 -6.03 -0.38 -6.63
C LEU A 25 -6.53 -1.14 -7.87
N ILE A 26 -6.56 -2.45 -7.80
CA ILE A 26 -7.12 -3.26 -8.88
C ILE A 26 -8.65 -3.26 -8.76
N VAL A 27 -9.31 -2.78 -9.79
CA VAL A 27 -10.76 -2.82 -9.93
C VAL A 27 -11.13 -3.83 -11.01
N CYS A 28 -11.99 -4.76 -10.67
CA CYS A 28 -12.49 -5.80 -11.57
C CYS A 28 -13.91 -5.44 -12.01
N ILE A 29 -14.17 -5.58 -13.31
CA ILE A 29 -15.45 -5.23 -13.94
C ILE A 29 -16.10 -6.50 -14.48
N ASP A 30 -17.38 -6.67 -14.23
CA ASP A 30 -18.24 -7.77 -14.71
C ASP A 30 -17.60 -9.16 -14.47
N ARG A 31 -17.26 -9.89 -15.50
CA ARG A 31 -16.69 -11.25 -15.39
C ARG A 31 -15.37 -11.28 -14.63
N ALA A 32 -14.57 -10.21 -14.69
CA ALA A 32 -13.31 -10.11 -13.99
C ALA A 32 -13.46 -10.10 -12.47
N THR A 33 -14.66 -9.82 -11.94
CA THR A 33 -14.92 -9.90 -10.48
C THR A 33 -14.65 -11.28 -9.88
N ARG A 34 -14.58 -12.34 -10.69
CA ARG A 34 -14.17 -13.68 -10.27
C ARG A 34 -12.72 -13.73 -9.79
N LEU A 35 -11.87 -12.81 -10.27
CA LEU A 35 -10.46 -12.73 -9.94
C LEU A 35 -10.17 -11.97 -8.63
N VAL A 36 -11.17 -11.32 -8.04
CA VAL A 36 -11.01 -10.51 -6.84
C VAL A 36 -10.33 -11.27 -5.71
N LYS A 37 -10.77 -12.47 -5.40
CA LYS A 37 -10.19 -13.28 -4.31
C LYS A 37 -8.73 -13.65 -4.54
N SER A 38 -8.37 -14.05 -5.75
CA SER A 38 -6.98 -14.39 -6.10
C SER A 38 -6.09 -13.15 -6.04
N GLN A 39 -6.58 -12.01 -6.52
CA GLN A 39 -5.86 -10.74 -6.45
C GLN A 39 -5.70 -10.23 -5.01
N GLN A 40 -6.67 -10.43 -4.15
CA GLN A 40 -6.56 -10.11 -2.71
C GLN A 40 -5.44 -10.88 -2.03
N GLY A 41 -5.23 -12.14 -2.39
CA GLY A 41 -4.16 -13.00 -1.87
C GLY A 41 -2.77 -12.71 -2.45
N ALA A 42 -2.66 -11.91 -3.49
CA ALA A 42 -1.38 -11.59 -4.13
C ALA A 42 -0.53 -10.66 -3.26
N GLY A 43 0.80 -10.83 -3.32
CA GLY A 43 1.75 -9.97 -2.63
C GLY A 43 1.63 -8.49 -3.03
N LYS A 44 2.12 -7.61 -2.18
CA LYS A 44 2.03 -6.16 -2.34
C LYS A 44 3.41 -5.53 -2.18
N GLU A 45 3.62 -4.41 -2.85
CA GLU A 45 4.78 -3.56 -2.62
C GLU A 45 4.34 -2.14 -2.27
N TYR A 46 5.08 -1.54 -1.35
CA TYR A 46 4.78 -0.21 -0.84
C TYR A 46 6.03 0.65 -0.78
N VAL A 47 5.85 1.95 -0.96
CA VAL A 47 6.79 2.98 -0.54
C VAL A 47 6.18 3.69 0.67
N CYS A 48 6.94 3.76 1.73
CA CYS A 48 6.51 4.30 3.02
C CYS A 48 7.40 5.44 3.46
N VAL A 49 6.78 6.51 3.94
CA VAL A 49 7.46 7.56 4.71
C VAL A 49 7.20 7.29 6.18
N ILE A 50 8.25 6.96 6.91
CA ILE A 50 8.23 6.75 8.36
C ILE A 50 8.69 8.03 9.07
N ARG A 51 8.00 8.40 10.14
CA ARG A 51 8.43 9.46 11.05
C ARG A 51 8.91 8.84 12.35
N LEU A 52 10.15 9.10 12.70
CA LEU A 52 10.71 8.79 14.01
C LEU A 52 10.35 9.90 15.01
N HIS A 53 10.24 9.53 16.28
CA HIS A 53 9.87 10.50 17.32
C HIS A 53 11.10 11.19 17.96
N ASP A 54 12.30 10.71 17.63
CA ASP A 54 13.56 11.31 18.05
C ASP A 54 14.68 10.97 17.05
N LYS A 55 15.84 11.61 17.20
CA LYS A 55 17.02 11.34 16.40
C LYS A 55 17.60 9.97 16.70
N LEU A 56 18.19 9.34 15.69
CA LEU A 56 18.94 8.11 15.83
C LEU A 56 20.44 8.42 16.01
N PRO A 57 21.07 7.98 17.11
CA PRO A 57 22.52 8.14 17.29
C PRO A 57 23.34 7.46 16.18
N GLY A 58 22.89 6.33 15.69
CA GLY A 58 23.51 5.58 14.60
C GLY A 58 23.07 5.99 13.20
N GLY A 59 22.19 6.97 13.06
CA GLY A 59 21.75 7.52 11.78
C GLY A 59 21.12 6.50 10.83
N GLU A 60 21.37 6.69 9.54
CA GLU A 60 20.81 5.85 8.45
C GLU A 60 21.17 4.37 8.60
N ALA A 61 22.40 4.04 8.98
CA ALA A 61 22.83 2.65 9.15
C ALA A 61 22.07 1.92 10.26
N GLN A 62 21.65 2.61 11.29
CA GLN A 62 20.84 2.05 12.38
C GLN A 62 19.43 1.73 11.88
N LEU A 63 18.82 2.62 11.12
CA LEU A 63 17.51 2.40 10.53
C LEU A 63 17.53 1.26 9.51
N ALA A 64 18.53 1.21 8.65
CA ALA A 64 18.69 0.15 7.65
C ALA A 64 18.81 -1.23 8.32
N ARG A 65 19.60 -1.36 9.37
CA ARG A 65 19.72 -2.62 10.15
C ARG A 65 18.42 -3.03 10.82
N ALA A 66 17.67 -2.07 11.35
CA ALA A 66 16.36 -2.35 11.94
C ALA A 66 15.36 -2.88 10.90
N LEU A 67 15.35 -2.31 9.68
CA LEU A 67 14.55 -2.82 8.57
C LEU A 67 14.92 -4.25 8.19
N GLU A 68 16.20 -4.55 8.06
CA GLU A 68 16.66 -5.92 7.80
C GLU A 68 16.23 -6.90 8.88
N THR A 69 16.32 -6.51 10.15
CA THR A 69 15.90 -7.33 11.30
C THR A 69 14.41 -7.67 11.24
N LEU A 70 13.57 -6.79 10.70
CA LEU A 70 12.14 -7.00 10.53
C LEU A 70 11.77 -7.61 9.16
N THR A 71 12.73 -8.07 8.37
CA THR A 71 12.50 -8.90 7.18
C THR A 71 12.26 -10.35 7.59
N GLY A 72 11.34 -11.02 6.92
CA GLY A 72 10.92 -12.39 7.25
C GLY A 72 9.54 -12.45 7.89
N ALA A 73 9.28 -13.50 8.65
CA ALA A 73 7.99 -13.72 9.30
C ALA A 73 7.85 -12.86 10.57
N LEU A 74 6.80 -12.06 10.60
CA LEU A 74 6.49 -11.15 11.72
C LEU A 74 5.11 -11.44 12.30
N PHE A 75 4.99 -11.26 13.62
CA PHE A 75 3.70 -11.24 14.28
C PHE A 75 3.10 -9.84 14.24
N GLN A 76 1.94 -9.72 13.62
CA GLN A 76 1.22 -8.45 13.52
C GLN A 76 -0.21 -8.57 14.02
N ARG A 77 -0.70 -7.51 14.67
CA ARG A 77 -2.13 -7.27 14.87
C ARG A 77 -2.59 -6.14 13.95
N PRO A 78 -3.78 -6.23 13.34
CA PRO A 78 -4.36 -5.12 12.63
C PRO A 78 -4.39 -3.85 13.50
N PRO A 79 -4.25 -2.64 12.93
CA PRO A 79 -4.42 -1.40 13.67
C PRO A 79 -5.77 -1.35 14.40
N LEU A 80 -5.89 -0.50 15.42
CA LEU A 80 -7.15 -0.32 16.19
C LEU A 80 -8.31 0.08 15.28
N ILE A 81 -8.05 0.95 14.30
CA ILE A 81 -9.03 1.34 13.29
C ILE A 81 -8.79 0.48 12.05
N SER A 82 -9.48 -0.65 12.00
CA SER A 82 -9.40 -1.61 10.90
C SER A 82 -10.75 -2.31 10.72
N ALA A 83 -11.11 -2.61 9.47
CA ALA A 83 -12.34 -3.34 9.12
C ALA A 83 -12.28 -4.85 9.43
N VAL A 84 -11.11 -5.38 9.82
CA VAL A 84 -10.90 -6.81 10.08
C VAL A 84 -10.81 -7.11 11.57
N LYS A 85 -11.15 -8.37 11.93
CA LYS A 85 -11.02 -8.85 13.32
C LYS A 85 -9.57 -8.73 13.79
N ARG A 86 -9.38 -8.12 14.96
CA ARG A 86 -8.06 -7.84 15.54
C ARG A 86 -7.44 -9.09 16.19
N GLN A 87 -7.02 -10.02 15.36
CA GLN A 87 -6.29 -11.22 15.77
C GLN A 87 -4.81 -11.09 15.45
N LEU A 88 -3.96 -11.71 16.28
CA LEU A 88 -2.55 -11.87 15.97
C LEU A 88 -2.39 -12.74 14.74
N ARG A 89 -1.62 -12.27 13.76
CA ARG A 89 -1.36 -12.98 12.50
C ARG A 89 0.12 -12.98 12.22
N ILE A 90 0.59 -14.04 11.56
CA ILE A 90 1.94 -14.06 10.98
C ILE A 90 1.83 -13.49 9.58
N ARG A 91 2.72 -12.54 9.26
CA ARG A 91 2.88 -11.96 7.93
C ARG A 91 4.34 -11.87 7.56
N THR A 92 4.63 -12.06 6.27
CA THR A 92 5.99 -12.10 5.78
C THR A 92 6.35 -10.80 5.07
N ILE A 93 7.45 -10.21 5.49
CA ILE A 93 8.17 -9.18 4.73
C ILE A 93 9.21 -9.93 3.89
N HIS A 94 9.06 -9.90 2.57
CA HIS A 94 9.96 -10.60 1.65
C HIS A 94 11.28 -9.86 1.48
N GLU A 95 11.18 -8.54 1.30
CA GLU A 95 12.33 -7.67 1.07
C GLU A 95 11.99 -6.25 1.53
N SER A 96 13.01 -5.53 1.96
CA SER A 96 12.91 -4.11 2.27
C SER A 96 14.18 -3.38 1.87
N LYS A 97 14.04 -2.10 1.51
CA LYS A 97 15.16 -1.25 1.12
C LYS A 97 14.94 0.17 1.62
N LEU A 98 15.89 0.69 2.37
CA LEU A 98 15.93 2.09 2.75
C LEU A 98 16.42 2.91 1.55
N TYR A 99 15.66 3.93 1.16
CA TYR A 99 16.03 4.84 0.09
C TYR A 99 16.70 6.12 0.60
N GLU A 100 16.14 6.70 1.64
CA GLU A 100 16.58 7.98 2.17
C GLU A 100 16.26 8.08 3.66
N PHE A 101 17.11 8.76 4.41
CA PHE A 101 16.89 9.08 5.81
C PHE A 101 17.45 10.47 6.16
N ASP A 102 16.56 11.34 6.64
CA ASP A 102 16.91 12.66 7.19
C ASP A 102 16.75 12.61 8.71
N ASN A 103 17.89 12.49 9.40
CA ASN A 103 17.91 12.38 10.86
C ASN A 103 17.50 13.69 11.57
N ASP A 104 17.69 14.84 10.93
CA ASP A 104 17.29 16.15 11.50
C ASP A 104 15.78 16.34 11.44
N ARG A 105 15.14 15.89 10.37
CA ARG A 105 13.70 15.92 10.20
C ARG A 105 13.00 14.68 10.76
N HIS A 106 13.74 13.66 11.19
CA HIS A 106 13.24 12.37 11.68
C HIS A 106 12.41 11.60 10.64
N LEU A 107 12.72 11.76 9.37
CA LEU A 107 11.99 11.16 8.26
C LEU A 107 12.85 10.14 7.53
N GLY A 108 12.26 8.98 7.27
CA GLY A 108 12.83 7.96 6.42
C GLY A 108 11.89 7.55 5.31
N VAL A 109 12.44 7.20 4.16
CA VAL A 109 11.68 6.63 3.02
C VAL A 109 12.22 5.25 2.73
N PHE A 110 11.35 4.25 2.75
CA PHE A 110 11.73 2.88 2.44
C PHE A 110 10.68 2.20 1.54
N TRP A 111 11.17 1.28 0.76
CA TRP A 111 10.35 0.35 -0.01
C TRP A 111 10.27 -1.00 0.70
N VAL A 112 9.14 -1.69 0.56
CA VAL A 112 8.92 -3.00 1.14
C VAL A 112 8.06 -3.86 0.23
N SER A 113 8.48 -5.11 0.05
CA SER A 113 7.70 -6.18 -0.59
C SER A 113 7.20 -7.13 0.48
N CYS A 114 5.92 -7.44 0.50
CA CYS A 114 5.31 -8.19 1.58
C CYS A 114 4.13 -9.06 1.14
N GLU A 115 3.79 -10.01 2.00
CA GLU A 115 2.60 -10.83 1.91
C GLU A 115 1.33 -9.99 1.98
N ALA A 116 0.28 -10.45 1.29
CA ALA A 116 -1.05 -9.87 1.37
C ALA A 116 -1.56 -9.80 2.82
N GLY A 117 -2.20 -8.69 3.16
CA GLY A 117 -2.71 -8.46 4.52
C GLY A 117 -1.67 -8.03 5.54
N THR A 118 -0.45 -7.69 5.12
CA THR A 118 0.57 -7.07 5.94
C THR A 118 0.23 -5.60 6.18
N TYR A 119 0.34 -5.14 7.43
CA TYR A 119 0.10 -3.75 7.82
C TYR A 119 1.42 -3.00 7.96
N ILE A 120 1.71 -2.12 7.02
CA ILE A 120 2.93 -1.29 7.05
C ILE A 120 2.86 -0.27 8.20
N ARG A 121 1.64 0.17 8.57
CA ARG A 121 1.43 1.00 9.76
C ARG A 121 1.96 0.32 11.03
N THR A 122 1.67 -0.95 11.21
CA THR A 122 2.17 -1.76 12.32
C THR A 122 3.67 -1.97 12.22
N LEU A 123 4.22 -2.19 11.02
CA LEU A 123 5.65 -2.30 10.78
C LEU A 123 6.40 -1.04 11.24
N CYS A 124 5.89 0.15 10.94
CA CYS A 124 6.49 1.41 11.38
C CYS A 124 6.53 1.53 12.91
N VAL A 125 5.47 1.12 13.60
CA VAL A 125 5.44 1.08 15.07
C VAL A 125 6.48 0.10 15.61
N HIS A 126 6.59 -1.09 15.04
CA HIS A 126 7.60 -2.07 15.45
C HIS A 126 9.04 -1.58 15.21
N LEU A 127 9.29 -0.91 14.08
CA LEU A 127 10.58 -0.26 13.82
C LEU A 127 10.92 0.77 14.90
N GLY A 128 9.96 1.62 15.25
CA GLY A 128 10.14 2.62 16.30
C GLY A 128 10.45 2.01 17.66
N LEU A 129 9.80 0.91 18.02
CA LEU A 129 10.06 0.16 19.25
C LEU A 129 11.45 -0.48 19.23
N LEU A 130 11.83 -1.12 18.12
CA LEU A 130 13.13 -1.75 17.96
C LEU A 130 14.28 -0.73 18.03
N LEU A 131 14.06 0.47 17.47
CA LEU A 131 15.01 1.57 17.51
C LEU A 131 15.05 2.31 18.86
N GLY A 132 14.06 2.10 19.71
CA GLY A 132 13.96 2.73 21.04
C GLY A 132 13.49 4.18 21.06
N VAL A 133 13.19 4.77 19.90
CA VAL A 133 12.76 6.18 19.79
C VAL A 133 11.26 6.36 19.53
N GLY A 134 10.57 5.29 19.16
CA GLY A 134 9.21 5.36 18.68
C GLY A 134 9.12 5.86 17.23
N ALA A 135 8.10 5.41 16.52
CA ALA A 135 7.85 5.83 15.14
C ALA A 135 6.39 5.60 14.75
N HIS A 136 5.97 6.25 13.68
CA HIS A 136 4.69 6.02 13.04
C HIS A 136 4.79 6.19 11.52
N MET A 137 3.85 5.60 10.80
CA MET A 137 3.71 5.78 9.37
C MET A 137 3.16 7.17 9.09
N GLN A 138 3.89 7.98 8.33
CA GLN A 138 3.44 9.30 7.92
C GLN A 138 2.69 9.27 6.59
N GLU A 139 3.26 8.58 5.60
CA GLU A 139 2.66 8.40 4.28
C GLU A 139 2.89 6.98 3.80
N LEU A 140 1.97 6.48 2.98
CA LEU A 140 2.07 5.18 2.37
C LEU A 140 1.49 5.21 0.96
N ARG A 141 2.22 4.61 0.01
CA ARG A 141 1.77 4.41 -1.35
C ARG A 141 1.95 2.95 -1.74
N ARG A 142 0.89 2.31 -2.19
CA ARG A 142 0.98 0.98 -2.78
C ARG A 142 1.42 1.08 -4.23
N VAL A 143 2.63 0.59 -4.54
CA VAL A 143 3.24 0.70 -5.86
C VAL A 143 3.04 -0.54 -6.73
N ARG A 144 2.73 -1.68 -6.11
CA ARG A 144 2.40 -2.94 -6.79
C ARG A 144 1.32 -3.71 -6.05
N SER A 145 0.43 -4.33 -6.80
CA SER A 145 -0.54 -5.30 -6.30
C SER A 145 -0.50 -6.55 -7.20
N GLY A 146 0.11 -7.63 -6.72
CA GLY A 146 0.36 -8.83 -7.52
C GLY A 146 1.20 -8.54 -8.75
N ALA A 147 0.72 -8.91 -9.93
CA ALA A 147 1.40 -8.66 -11.20
C ALA A 147 1.27 -7.22 -11.72
N MET A 148 0.42 -6.40 -11.12
CA MET A 148 0.12 -5.03 -11.57
C MET A 148 0.97 -4.00 -10.83
N ASP A 149 1.74 -3.22 -11.58
CA ASP A 149 2.64 -2.16 -11.14
C ASP A 149 2.06 -0.79 -11.47
N GLU A 150 2.40 0.24 -10.70
CA GLU A 150 1.94 1.61 -10.94
C GLU A 150 2.47 2.24 -12.24
N GLN A 151 3.53 1.67 -12.83
CA GLN A 151 4.11 2.12 -14.09
C GLN A 151 3.44 1.50 -15.32
N GLU A 152 2.56 0.51 -15.14
CA GLU A 152 1.93 -0.24 -16.22
C GLU A 152 0.45 0.16 -16.36
N ASN A 153 0.17 1.05 -17.29
CA ASN A 153 -1.20 1.40 -17.71
C ASN A 153 -2.16 1.77 -16.56
N MET A 154 -1.64 2.40 -15.50
CA MET A 154 -2.49 2.86 -14.41
C MET A 154 -3.31 4.07 -14.86
N VAL A 155 -4.61 4.02 -14.61
CA VAL A 155 -5.54 5.12 -14.86
C VAL A 155 -5.96 5.77 -13.54
N THR A 156 -6.16 7.07 -13.57
CA THR A 156 -6.71 7.82 -12.44
C THR A 156 -8.24 7.81 -12.48
N LEU A 157 -8.87 8.15 -11.37
CA LEU A 157 -10.34 8.33 -11.37
C LEU A 157 -10.77 9.48 -12.30
N HIS A 158 -9.93 10.50 -12.48
CA HIS A 158 -10.20 11.59 -13.43
C HIS A 158 -10.19 11.10 -14.87
N ASP A 159 -9.21 10.25 -15.27
CA ASP A 159 -9.17 9.66 -16.61
C ASP A 159 -10.46 8.86 -16.89
N VAL A 160 -10.93 8.11 -15.87
CA VAL A 160 -12.18 7.35 -15.96
C VAL A 160 -13.39 8.26 -16.16
N LEU A 161 -13.45 9.39 -15.47
CA LEU A 161 -14.54 10.38 -15.62
C LEU A 161 -14.48 11.07 -16.99
N ASP A 162 -13.30 11.44 -17.45
CA ASP A 162 -13.09 12.09 -18.74
C ASP A 162 -13.47 11.15 -19.90
N ALA A 163 -13.05 9.88 -19.83
CA ALA A 163 -13.45 8.88 -20.82
C ALA A 163 -14.97 8.70 -20.91
N GLN A 164 -15.66 8.67 -19.76
CA GLN A 164 -17.13 8.60 -19.74
C GLN A 164 -17.76 9.84 -20.34
N TRP A 165 -17.26 11.03 -20.00
CA TRP A 165 -17.77 12.29 -20.57
C TRP A 165 -17.60 12.32 -22.09
N MET A 166 -16.44 11.91 -22.61
CA MET A 166 -16.17 11.82 -24.05
C MET A 166 -17.15 10.87 -24.72
N LEU A 167 -17.32 9.66 -24.18
CA LEU A 167 -18.27 8.68 -24.72
C LEU A 167 -19.69 9.21 -24.79
N ASP A 168 -20.16 9.88 -23.73
CA ASP A 168 -21.54 10.40 -23.64
C ASP A 168 -21.79 11.60 -24.56
N ASN A 169 -20.78 12.44 -24.81
CA ASN A 169 -20.95 13.70 -25.53
C ASN A 169 -20.45 13.67 -26.97
N THR A 170 -19.47 12.83 -27.31
CA THR A 170 -18.88 12.78 -28.65
C THR A 170 -19.08 11.46 -29.37
N ARG A 171 -19.49 10.40 -28.65
CA ARG A 171 -19.48 9.00 -29.12
C ARG A 171 -18.10 8.52 -29.57
N ASP A 172 -17.05 9.17 -29.08
CA ASP A 172 -15.67 8.76 -29.32
C ASP A 172 -15.28 7.66 -28.34
N GLU A 173 -14.97 6.47 -28.86
CA GLU A 173 -14.57 5.30 -28.09
C GLU A 173 -13.04 5.14 -28.04
N SER A 174 -12.27 6.08 -28.59
CA SER A 174 -10.80 5.99 -28.70
C SER A 174 -10.04 6.38 -27.43
N TYR A 175 -10.75 6.95 -26.46
CA TYR A 175 -10.16 7.45 -25.21
C TYR A 175 -9.87 6.35 -24.18
#